data_beb30c659b1daaac8b232396adae36de
#
_entry.id   beb30c659b1daaac8b232396adae36de
#
_cell.length_a   1.000
_cell.length_b   1.000
_cell.length_c   1.000
_cell.angle_alpha   90.00
_cell.angle_beta   90.00
_cell.angle_gamma   90.00
#
_symmetry.space_group_name_H-M   'P 1'
#
loop_
_entity.id
_entity.type
_entity.pdbx_description
1 polymer ?
#
loop_
_entity_poly.entity_id
_entity_poly.type
_entity_poly.pdbx_seq_one_letter_code
_entity_poly.pdbx_strand_id
1 'polypeptide(L)'
;MMVYEIPQDSEKWIKNELRKKYSSGKAEEKYREILKTYEKFSNDAPSIGGKANPMSKNFYGALSAFAYYECMDRDMSPGEITDMCFGMMIGDRKGGQLSRFNLNNKLVRKIFHGLFRLRSKKLNKHKKDGSWNNTWGMEVNPLNHKEGISIHLVGCPIADFAKKNGYEELM
;
A
#
# COMPACT_ATOMS: atom_id res chain seq x y z
N MET A 1 -17.25 -5.02 -13.89
CA MET A 1 -15.92 -5.19 -13.27
C MET A 1 -15.56 -3.85 -12.66
N MET A 2 -15.29 -3.76 -11.36
CA MET A 2 -14.95 -2.47 -10.73
C MET A 2 -13.47 -2.22 -10.97
N VAL A 3 -13.15 -1.30 -11.87
CA VAL A 3 -11.78 -0.77 -11.99
C VAL A 3 -11.57 0.16 -10.79
N TYR A 4 -10.62 -0.13 -9.95
CA TYR A 4 -10.25 0.74 -8.85
C TYR A 4 -9.37 1.87 -9.38
N GLU A 5 -9.76 3.11 -9.11
CA GLU A 5 -8.95 4.28 -9.45
C GLU A 5 -7.60 4.26 -8.74
N ILE A 6 -6.58 4.75 -9.40
CA ILE A 6 -5.27 5.00 -8.78
C ILE A 6 -5.47 5.89 -7.54
N PRO A 7 -4.87 5.56 -6.38
CA PRO A 7 -4.91 6.42 -5.20
C PRO A 7 -4.35 7.82 -5.50
N GLN A 8 -5.00 8.87 -5.00
CA GLN A 8 -4.61 10.26 -5.27
C GLN A 8 -3.14 10.58 -4.97
N ASP A 9 -2.60 10.02 -3.87
CA ASP A 9 -1.19 10.23 -3.51
C ASP A 9 -0.26 9.58 -4.54
N SER A 10 -0.62 8.36 -5.03
CA SER A 10 0.13 7.66 -6.08
C SER A 10 0.06 8.44 -7.41
N GLU A 11 -1.12 8.90 -7.79
CA GLU A 11 -1.32 9.70 -9.01
C GLU A 11 -0.47 10.97 -8.98
N LYS A 12 -0.54 11.71 -7.87
CA LYS A 12 0.24 12.94 -7.68
C LYS A 12 1.74 12.68 -7.77
N TRP A 13 2.21 11.62 -7.11
CA TRP A 13 3.62 11.24 -7.14
C TRP A 13 4.07 10.89 -8.56
N ILE A 14 3.33 10.02 -9.27
CA ILE A 14 3.62 9.60 -10.65
C ILE A 14 3.72 10.81 -11.57
N LYS A 15 2.72 11.69 -11.56
CA LYS A 15 2.70 12.88 -12.41
C LYS A 15 3.88 13.82 -12.14
N ASN A 16 4.26 13.96 -10.87
CA ASN A 16 5.40 14.79 -10.50
C ASN A 16 6.73 14.20 -11.00
N GLU A 17 6.93 12.88 -10.85
CA GLU A 17 8.15 12.23 -11.32
C GLU A 17 8.26 12.24 -12.85
N LEU A 18 7.17 11.98 -13.55
CA LEU A 18 7.16 12.02 -15.01
C LEU A 18 7.48 13.44 -15.55
N ARG A 19 6.99 14.50 -14.90
CA ARG A 19 7.30 15.89 -15.28
C ARG A 19 8.76 16.27 -15.04
N LYS A 20 9.45 15.62 -14.09
CA LYS A 20 10.90 15.82 -13.89
C LYS A 20 11.73 15.14 -14.98
N LYS A 21 11.27 13.97 -15.45
CA LYS A 21 12.03 13.10 -16.37
C LYS A 21 11.75 13.40 -17.85
N TYR A 22 10.57 13.92 -18.19
CA TYR A 22 10.10 14.02 -19.58
C TYR A 22 9.48 15.40 -19.91
N SER A 23 9.46 15.73 -21.22
CA SER A 23 8.63 16.84 -21.73
C SER A 23 7.14 16.58 -21.47
N SER A 24 6.32 17.63 -21.45
CA SER A 24 4.89 17.54 -21.10
C SER A 24 4.13 16.49 -21.93
N GLY A 25 4.33 16.45 -23.25
CA GLY A 25 3.66 15.49 -24.13
C GLY A 25 4.06 14.04 -23.83
N LYS A 26 5.36 13.80 -23.65
CA LYS A 26 5.89 12.47 -23.33
C LYS A 26 5.51 12.01 -21.91
N ALA A 27 5.44 12.94 -20.97
CA ALA A 27 4.97 12.65 -19.62
C ALA A 27 3.51 12.17 -19.61
N GLU A 28 2.65 12.80 -20.41
CA GLU A 28 1.25 12.41 -20.55
C GLU A 28 1.08 11.04 -21.22
N GLU A 29 1.88 10.76 -22.25
CA GLU A 29 1.92 9.46 -22.91
C GLU A 29 2.32 8.34 -21.93
N LYS A 30 3.41 8.55 -21.19
CA LYS A 30 3.87 7.60 -20.16
C LYS A 30 2.86 7.43 -19.04
N TYR A 31 2.17 8.50 -18.64
CA TYR A 31 1.11 8.38 -17.63
C TYR A 31 -0.04 7.48 -18.11
N ARG A 32 -0.47 7.59 -19.38
CA ARG A 32 -1.50 6.71 -19.95
C ARG A 32 -1.05 5.24 -20.01
N GLU A 33 0.23 4.99 -20.31
CA GLU A 33 0.83 3.65 -20.29
C GLU A 33 0.75 3.05 -18.88
N ILE A 34 1.14 3.84 -17.86
CA ILE A 34 1.05 3.42 -16.46
C ILE A 34 -0.39 3.14 -16.04
N LEU A 35 -1.35 3.96 -16.45
CA LEU A 35 -2.77 3.72 -16.18
C LEU A 35 -3.25 2.38 -16.75
N LYS A 36 -2.92 2.08 -18.01
CA LYS A 36 -3.28 0.78 -18.63
C LYS A 36 -2.67 -0.40 -17.88
N THR A 37 -1.40 -0.29 -17.48
CA THR A 37 -0.70 -1.33 -16.72
C THR A 37 -1.32 -1.50 -15.33
N TYR A 38 -1.66 -0.40 -14.68
CA TYR A 38 -2.36 -0.40 -13.39
C TYR A 38 -3.75 -1.06 -13.51
N GLU A 39 -4.53 -0.74 -14.53
CA GLU A 39 -5.83 -1.37 -14.79
C GLU A 39 -5.70 -2.88 -14.96
N LYS A 40 -4.73 -3.34 -15.74
CA LYS A 40 -4.41 -4.76 -15.88
C LYS A 40 -4.10 -5.39 -14.52
N PHE A 41 -3.19 -4.78 -13.74
CA PHE A 41 -2.81 -5.30 -12.42
C PHE A 41 -3.98 -5.30 -11.43
N SER A 42 -4.82 -4.27 -11.44
CA SER A 42 -6.03 -4.22 -10.61
C SER A 42 -7.04 -5.30 -10.94
N ASN A 43 -7.13 -5.71 -12.21
CA ASN A 43 -8.02 -6.77 -12.66
C ASN A 43 -7.47 -8.17 -12.31
N ASP A 44 -6.14 -8.34 -12.38
CA ASP A 44 -5.45 -9.61 -12.09
C ASP A 44 -5.19 -9.80 -10.58
N ALA A 45 -5.31 -8.72 -9.81
CA ALA A 45 -5.05 -8.73 -8.38
C ALA A 45 -6.17 -9.45 -7.59
N PRO A 46 -5.81 -10.13 -6.50
CA PRO A 46 -6.80 -10.79 -5.65
C PRO A 46 -7.74 -9.77 -5.01
N SER A 47 -9.01 -10.14 -4.86
CA SER A 47 -9.96 -9.31 -4.12
C SER A 47 -9.59 -9.25 -2.64
N ILE A 48 -9.33 -8.05 -2.15
CA ILE A 48 -9.04 -7.78 -0.74
C ILE A 48 -10.21 -7.14 0.01
N GLY A 49 -11.39 -7.05 -0.61
CA GLY A 49 -12.58 -6.39 -0.02
C GLY A 49 -12.74 -4.92 -0.39
N GLY A 50 -12.03 -4.44 -1.41
CA GLY A 50 -12.16 -3.11 -1.98
C GLY A 50 -12.02 -1.97 -0.98
N LYS A 51 -12.76 -0.87 -1.19
CA LYS A 51 -12.71 0.34 -0.35
C LYS A 51 -13.10 0.11 1.12
N ALA A 52 -13.84 -0.97 1.41
CA ALA A 52 -14.22 -1.31 2.79
C ALA A 52 -13.05 -1.86 3.63
N ASN A 53 -11.99 -2.34 2.97
CA ASN A 53 -10.79 -2.81 3.65
C ASN A 53 -9.93 -1.62 4.08
N PRO A 54 -9.56 -1.52 5.38
CA PRO A 54 -8.72 -0.42 5.87
C PRO A 54 -7.31 -0.39 5.28
N MET A 55 -6.86 -1.48 4.63
CA MET A 55 -5.57 -1.60 3.96
C MET A 55 -5.64 -1.36 2.45
N SER A 56 -6.83 -1.06 1.90
CA SER A 56 -7.03 -0.93 0.46
C SER A 56 -6.12 0.13 -0.18
N LYS A 57 -5.95 1.27 0.48
CA LYS A 57 -5.07 2.33 -0.01
C LYS A 57 -3.63 1.85 -0.21
N ASN A 58 -3.10 1.09 0.77
CA ASN A 58 -1.74 0.55 0.69
C ASN A 58 -1.63 -0.47 -0.45
N PHE A 59 -2.64 -1.32 -0.61
CA PHE A 59 -2.66 -2.33 -1.66
C PHE A 59 -2.68 -1.71 -3.06
N TYR A 60 -3.61 -0.80 -3.33
CA TYR A 60 -3.68 -0.13 -4.64
C TYR A 60 -2.53 0.84 -4.87
N GLY A 61 -1.95 1.41 -3.81
CA GLY A 61 -0.70 2.17 -3.89
C GLY A 61 0.47 1.30 -4.33
N ALA A 62 0.59 0.08 -3.80
CA ALA A 62 1.60 -0.89 -4.23
C ALA A 62 1.40 -1.32 -5.69
N LEU A 63 0.15 -1.60 -6.12
CA LEU A 63 -0.13 -1.89 -7.53
C LEU A 63 0.27 -0.73 -8.46
N SER A 64 0.08 0.52 -8.00
CA SER A 64 0.53 1.71 -8.74
C SER A 64 2.06 1.77 -8.84
N ALA A 65 2.77 1.38 -7.78
CA ALA A 65 4.22 1.30 -7.78
C ALA A 65 4.73 0.23 -8.75
N PHE A 66 4.13 -0.95 -8.75
CA PHE A 66 4.46 -2.01 -9.72
C PHE A 66 4.20 -1.57 -11.17
N ALA A 67 3.07 -0.89 -11.42
CA ALA A 67 2.75 -0.39 -12.76
C ALA A 67 3.74 0.68 -13.22
N TYR A 68 4.14 1.61 -12.35
CA TYR A 68 5.16 2.60 -12.64
C TYR A 68 6.51 1.93 -12.93
N TYR A 69 6.94 1.01 -12.07
CA TYR A 69 8.20 0.30 -12.21
C TYR A 69 8.29 -0.48 -13.54
N GLU A 70 7.21 -1.18 -13.90
CA GLU A 70 7.13 -1.90 -15.18
C GLU A 70 7.27 -0.95 -16.37
N CYS A 71 6.58 0.19 -16.36
CA CYS A 71 6.64 1.18 -17.43
C CYS A 71 7.96 1.99 -17.47
N MET A 72 8.79 1.87 -16.43
CA MET A 72 10.16 2.39 -16.38
C MET A 72 11.20 1.32 -16.74
N ASP A 73 10.81 0.26 -17.46
CA ASP A 73 11.65 -0.84 -17.92
C ASP A 73 12.43 -1.53 -16.79
N ARG A 74 11.91 -1.44 -15.55
CA ARG A 74 12.50 -1.97 -14.31
C ARG A 74 13.91 -1.42 -14.01
N ASP A 75 14.27 -0.30 -14.64
CA ASP A 75 15.57 0.35 -14.46
C ASP A 75 15.46 1.49 -13.44
N MET A 76 15.53 1.11 -12.16
CA MET A 76 15.47 2.04 -11.03
C MET A 76 16.51 1.64 -9.97
N SER A 77 17.22 2.64 -9.45
CA SER A 77 18.12 2.45 -8.32
C SER A 77 17.34 2.10 -7.03
N PRO A 78 17.96 1.44 -6.03
CA PRO A 78 17.31 1.17 -4.75
C PRO A 78 16.76 2.41 -4.05
N GLY A 79 17.41 3.57 -4.21
CA GLY A 79 16.94 4.85 -3.68
C GLY A 79 15.64 5.29 -4.36
N GLU A 80 15.57 5.23 -5.68
CA GLU A 80 14.35 5.57 -6.43
C GLU A 80 13.20 4.63 -6.11
N ILE A 81 13.46 3.33 -5.94
CA ILE A 81 12.46 2.34 -5.51
C ILE A 81 11.92 2.72 -4.12
N THR A 82 12.81 3.05 -3.19
CA THR A 82 12.41 3.48 -1.85
C THR A 82 11.52 4.73 -1.90
N ASP A 83 11.93 5.76 -2.63
CA ASP A 83 11.17 7.01 -2.78
C ASP A 83 9.80 6.76 -3.45
N MET A 84 9.75 5.90 -4.45
CA MET A 84 8.53 5.48 -5.11
C MET A 84 7.56 4.79 -4.13
N CYS A 85 8.02 3.79 -3.40
CA CYS A 85 7.20 3.05 -2.44
C CYS A 85 6.67 3.98 -1.33
N PHE A 86 7.52 4.84 -0.78
CA PHE A 86 7.11 5.83 0.21
C PHE A 86 6.11 6.83 -0.36
N GLY A 87 6.38 7.41 -1.52
CA GLY A 87 5.51 8.41 -2.14
C GLY A 87 4.13 7.88 -2.49
N MET A 88 4.05 6.65 -3.01
CA MET A 88 2.79 6.06 -3.46
C MET A 88 1.97 5.40 -2.34
N MET A 89 2.61 4.80 -1.36
CA MET A 89 1.91 4.09 -0.28
C MET A 89 1.63 4.98 0.92
N ILE A 90 2.52 5.90 1.25
CA ILE A 90 2.47 6.73 2.45
C ILE A 90 2.06 8.16 2.10
N GLY A 91 2.45 8.64 0.92
CA GLY A 91 2.21 10.01 0.43
C GLY A 91 3.11 11.04 1.10
N ASP A 92 2.97 12.32 0.68
CA ASP A 92 3.73 13.48 1.20
C ASP A 92 3.48 13.79 2.69
N ARG A 93 3.03 12.83 3.46
CA ARG A 93 2.76 13.04 4.88
C ARG A 93 4.07 13.20 5.63
N LYS A 94 4.59 14.44 5.62
CA LYS A 94 5.69 14.85 6.51
C LYS A 94 5.33 14.45 7.94
N GLY A 95 5.96 13.38 8.43
CA GLY A 95 5.66 12.74 9.69
C GLY A 95 4.22 12.21 9.70
N GLY A 96 4.00 10.92 9.53
CA GLY A 96 2.66 10.32 9.47
C GLY A 96 1.75 10.85 10.59
N GLN A 97 0.45 10.73 10.43
CA GLN A 97 -0.53 11.18 11.45
C GLN A 97 -0.16 10.72 12.87
N LEU A 98 0.58 9.60 12.98
CA LEU A 98 1.07 9.06 14.24
C LEU A 98 2.20 9.89 14.87
N SER A 99 3.00 10.63 14.09
CA SER A 99 4.06 11.49 14.63
C SER A 99 3.53 12.67 15.46
N ARG A 100 2.25 13.01 15.30
CA ARG A 100 1.57 14.04 16.10
C ARG A 100 1.18 13.56 17.50
N PHE A 101 1.26 12.25 17.74
CA PHE A 101 0.89 11.65 19.01
C PHE A 101 2.12 11.20 19.77
N ASN A 102 2.20 11.62 21.04
CA ASN A 102 3.25 11.11 21.91
C ASN A 102 2.94 9.66 22.33
N LEU A 103 3.50 8.69 21.61
CA LEU A 103 3.29 7.27 21.91
C LEU A 103 3.93 6.81 23.23
N ASN A 104 4.76 7.66 23.88
CA ASN A 104 5.23 7.40 25.23
C ASN A 104 4.14 7.61 26.28
N ASN A 105 3.09 8.34 25.95
CA ASN A 105 1.94 8.53 26.83
C ASN A 105 1.10 7.24 26.92
N LYS A 106 0.90 6.74 28.14
CA LYS A 106 0.16 5.48 28.41
C LYS A 106 -1.29 5.53 27.90
N LEU A 107 -1.97 6.68 28.01
CA LEU A 107 -3.35 6.83 27.52
C LEU A 107 -3.41 6.77 26.01
N VAL A 108 -2.51 7.47 25.32
CA VAL A 108 -2.40 7.46 23.87
C VAL A 108 -2.12 6.04 23.37
N ARG A 109 -1.20 5.31 24.00
CA ARG A 109 -0.95 3.89 23.67
C ARG A 109 -2.18 3.01 23.82
N LYS A 110 -2.96 3.17 24.90
CA LYS A 110 -4.21 2.40 25.09
C LYS A 110 -5.22 2.65 23.98
N ILE A 111 -5.40 3.91 23.59
CA ILE A 111 -6.30 4.29 22.48
C ILE A 111 -5.84 3.62 21.17
N PHE A 112 -4.56 3.75 20.80
CA PHE A 112 -4.03 3.11 19.59
C PHE A 112 -4.14 1.59 19.63
N HIS A 113 -3.83 0.99 20.77
CA HIS A 113 -3.97 -0.45 20.95
C HIS A 113 -5.43 -0.90 20.73
N GLY A 114 -6.40 -0.14 21.26
CA GLY A 114 -7.83 -0.39 21.03
C GLY A 114 -8.20 -0.29 19.55
N LEU A 115 -7.75 0.76 18.86
CA LEU A 115 -7.99 0.97 17.43
C LEU A 115 -7.39 -0.15 16.57
N PHE A 116 -6.15 -0.57 16.84
CA PHE A 116 -5.53 -1.68 16.11
C PHE A 116 -6.22 -3.01 16.37
N ARG A 117 -6.67 -3.27 17.60
CA ARG A 117 -7.48 -4.46 17.91
C ARG A 117 -8.81 -4.48 17.16
N LEU A 118 -9.48 -3.35 17.03
CA LEU A 118 -10.71 -3.26 16.23
C LEU A 118 -10.46 -3.54 14.75
N ARG A 119 -9.38 -2.98 14.20
CA ARG A 119 -8.96 -3.28 12.81
C ARG A 119 -8.61 -4.75 12.63
N SER A 120 -7.86 -5.32 13.56
CA SER A 120 -7.49 -6.75 13.57
C SER A 120 -8.74 -7.63 13.56
N LYS A 121 -9.71 -7.37 14.45
CA LYS A 121 -10.97 -8.11 14.48
C LYS A 121 -11.71 -8.06 13.16
N LYS A 122 -11.77 -6.87 12.53
CA LYS A 122 -12.44 -6.69 11.23
C LYS A 122 -11.72 -7.49 10.14
N LEU A 123 -10.41 -7.34 9.99
CA LEU A 123 -9.61 -8.04 8.98
C LEU A 123 -9.70 -9.57 9.16
N ASN A 124 -9.48 -10.04 10.37
CA ASN A 124 -9.49 -11.49 10.67
C ASN A 124 -10.88 -12.10 10.49
N LYS A 125 -11.96 -11.37 10.83
CA LYS A 125 -13.33 -11.81 10.57
C LYS A 125 -13.55 -12.03 9.08
N HIS A 126 -13.29 -11.03 8.26
CA HIS A 126 -13.50 -11.11 6.80
C HIS A 126 -12.56 -12.10 6.10
N LYS A 127 -11.36 -12.30 6.65
CA LYS A 127 -10.47 -13.38 6.19
C LYS A 127 -11.04 -14.75 6.52
N LYS A 128 -11.59 -14.93 7.72
CA LYS A 128 -12.15 -16.21 8.18
C LYS A 128 -13.46 -16.58 7.49
N ASP A 129 -14.35 -15.62 7.25
CA ASP A 129 -15.64 -15.84 6.59
C ASP A 129 -15.53 -15.87 5.05
N GLY A 130 -14.34 -15.66 4.50
CA GLY A 130 -14.06 -15.73 3.08
C GLY A 130 -14.52 -14.52 2.27
N SER A 131 -15.11 -13.50 2.91
CA SER A 131 -15.58 -12.31 2.19
C SER A 131 -14.43 -11.44 1.66
N TRP A 132 -13.23 -11.55 2.27
CA TRP A 132 -11.97 -10.94 1.82
C TRP A 132 -10.86 -11.99 1.79
N ASN A 133 -11.00 -12.98 0.91
CA ASN A 133 -10.18 -14.19 0.90
C ASN A 133 -8.66 -13.95 0.89
N ASN A 134 -8.22 -12.88 0.24
CA ASN A 134 -6.80 -12.59 0.05
C ASN A 134 -6.36 -11.35 0.85
N THR A 135 -7.02 -11.03 1.96
CA THR A 135 -6.60 -9.93 2.82
C THR A 135 -5.54 -10.35 3.83
N TRP A 136 -4.89 -9.35 4.44
CA TRP A 136 -4.01 -9.59 5.59
C TRP A 136 -4.78 -10.19 6.77
N GLY A 137 -4.15 -11.13 7.47
CA GLY A 137 -4.44 -11.34 8.88
C GLY A 137 -3.66 -10.32 9.70
N MET A 138 -4.16 -9.94 10.86
CA MET A 138 -3.50 -8.99 11.74
C MET A 138 -3.56 -9.48 13.19
N GLU A 139 -2.41 -9.63 13.82
CA GLU A 139 -2.26 -9.90 15.24
C GLU A 139 -1.70 -8.67 15.94
N VAL A 140 -2.36 -8.24 17.00
CA VAL A 140 -1.95 -7.05 17.75
C VAL A 140 -1.36 -7.49 19.08
N ASN A 141 -0.11 -7.14 19.27
CA ASN A 141 0.69 -7.43 20.47
C ASN A 141 0.72 -8.94 20.83
N PRO A 142 1.05 -9.84 19.87
CA PRO A 142 1.00 -11.29 20.09
C PRO A 142 1.95 -11.76 21.19
N LEU A 143 3.06 -11.03 21.42
CA LEU A 143 4.04 -11.33 22.46
C LEU A 143 3.75 -10.57 23.79
N ASN A 144 2.59 -9.94 23.90
CA ASN A 144 2.13 -9.24 25.10
C ASN A 144 3.13 -8.21 25.68
N HIS A 145 3.81 -7.48 24.81
CA HIS A 145 4.73 -6.42 25.22
C HIS A 145 4.01 -5.31 26.00
N LYS A 146 4.48 -5.02 27.22
CA LYS A 146 3.86 -4.00 28.10
C LYS A 146 4.20 -2.58 27.68
N GLU A 147 5.34 -2.37 27.03
CA GLU A 147 5.92 -1.05 26.75
C GLU A 147 5.74 -0.57 25.31
N GLY A 148 5.16 -1.39 24.45
CA GLY A 148 4.99 -1.06 23.03
C GLY A 148 3.72 -1.64 22.43
N ILE A 149 3.51 -1.33 21.16
CA ILE A 149 2.49 -1.95 20.32
C ILE A 149 3.24 -2.67 19.19
N SER A 150 3.13 -3.99 19.15
CA SER A 150 3.58 -4.78 18.02
C SER A 150 2.39 -5.23 17.18
N ILE A 151 2.57 -5.23 15.87
CA ILE A 151 1.56 -5.66 14.91
C ILE A 151 2.23 -6.67 14.01
N HIS A 152 1.69 -7.89 13.99
CA HIS A 152 2.08 -8.92 13.05
C HIS A 152 1.04 -8.99 11.92
N LEU A 153 1.47 -8.84 10.70
CA LEU A 153 0.65 -9.07 9.50
C LEU A 153 0.90 -10.49 9.01
N VAL A 154 -0.17 -11.28 8.92
CA VAL A 154 -0.12 -12.67 8.47
C VAL A 154 -0.71 -12.77 7.08
N GLY A 155 0.11 -13.20 6.13
CA GLY A 155 -0.22 -13.16 4.70
C GLY A 155 -0.17 -11.71 4.19
N CYS A 156 0.47 -11.51 3.08
CA CYS A 156 0.61 -10.17 2.47
C CYS A 156 0.20 -10.25 1.00
N PRO A 157 -1.00 -9.82 0.64
CA PRO A 157 -1.45 -9.87 -0.77
C PRO A 157 -0.57 -9.05 -1.72
N ILE A 158 0.16 -8.06 -1.20
CA ILE A 158 1.15 -7.31 -2.00
C ILE A 158 2.35 -8.22 -2.32
N ALA A 159 2.86 -8.92 -1.32
CA ALA A 159 3.98 -9.85 -1.52
C ALA A 159 3.59 -11.03 -2.43
N ASP A 160 2.38 -11.57 -2.24
CA ASP A 160 1.87 -12.64 -3.08
C ASP A 160 1.72 -12.19 -4.54
N PHE A 161 1.23 -10.97 -4.77
CA PHE A 161 1.15 -10.37 -6.10
C PHE A 161 2.54 -10.12 -6.70
N ALA A 162 3.45 -9.53 -5.92
CA ALA A 162 4.83 -9.27 -6.35
C ALA A 162 5.53 -10.56 -6.78
N LYS A 163 5.49 -11.61 -5.95
CA LYS A 163 6.09 -12.90 -6.23
C LYS A 163 5.50 -13.56 -7.49
N LYS A 164 4.16 -13.51 -7.64
CA LYS A 164 3.49 -14.07 -8.82
C LYS A 164 3.90 -13.38 -10.12
N ASN A 165 4.24 -12.11 -10.08
CA ASN A 165 4.51 -11.28 -11.25
C ASN A 165 6.00 -10.90 -11.41
N GLY A 166 6.90 -11.44 -10.59
CA GLY A 166 8.34 -11.20 -10.67
C GLY A 166 8.75 -9.79 -10.27
N TYR A 167 8.19 -9.27 -9.15
CA TYR A 167 8.52 -7.95 -8.58
C TYR A 167 9.09 -8.08 -7.17
N GLU A 168 9.78 -9.19 -6.86
CA GLU A 168 10.35 -9.43 -5.53
C GLU A 168 11.36 -8.36 -5.12
N GLU A 169 12.04 -7.74 -6.07
CA GLU A 169 12.98 -6.65 -5.84
C GLU A 169 12.34 -5.37 -5.27
N LEU A 170 11.00 -5.26 -5.33
CA LEU A 170 10.26 -4.13 -4.75
C LEU A 170 9.75 -4.41 -3.32
N MET A 171 10.09 -5.58 -2.76
CA MET A 171 9.65 -6.01 -1.45
C MET A 171 10.77 -5.92 -0.41
#